data_071ded9cc91d2c6a628629cb0dabe829
#
_entry.id   071ded9cc91d2c6a628629cb0dabe829
#
_cell.length_a   1.000
_cell.length_b   1.000
_cell.length_c   1.000
_cell.angle_alpha   90.00
_cell.angle_beta   90.00
_cell.angle_gamma   90.00
#
_symmetry.space_group_name_H-M   'P 1'
#
loop_
_entity.id
_entity.type
_entity.pdbx_description
1 polymer ?
#
loop_
_entity_poly.entity_id
_entity_poly.type
_entity_poly.pdbx_seq_one_letter_code
_entity_poly.pdbx_strand_id
1 'polypeptide(L)'
;MTKLIVVFLLVALISPIAHAQNPVELGDRREIFVDHFLIDQLDGLEIVKHAPRDEGAVFPFDKPWEGHFSAYVTILKDGELYRAYYRGLREAGKDGNEDEVTCYAESRDGIHWTKPDLGLFKVQGTSQNNVVLAKAAPVTHNFSPFIDKNPNADPSHRYKALGGTTKSGLIAYVSADGIHWEKLSDQPVFTAGKFDSQNVAFWSESENQYVCYFRTWTEVGFSGFRSVGRTTSKDFIHWTEPEQMTFGDTPLEHLYTQQTSPYFRAPHIYVAIGGRFMPGRQVLTDEQAKALDVNPKYFNDCSDAFFMTTRGGSSYDRLFMEAFIRPGIGLDNWVSRSNYPALNVVQTGPSEMSVYVNQDYAQPTAHLRRYSMRLDGFTSLRGRYQGGAFISKPFTFKGNKLEINYSTSAVGEIKIELQDEQGDPIPGFARDDSQVIIGNEISRVIEWNGNNDVSSLSGKTIRMRIYMKDADLYSLRFRN
;
A
#
# COMPACT_ATOMS: atom_id res chain seq x y z
N MET A 1 -44.33 -64.41 25.58
CA MET A 1 -43.29 -63.75 26.41
C MET A 1 -42.26 -63.12 25.47
N THR A 2 -42.46 -61.86 25.12
CA THR A 2 -41.62 -61.09 24.21
C THR A 2 -40.64 -60.25 25.02
N LYS A 3 -39.34 -60.53 24.94
CA LYS A 3 -38.30 -59.78 25.67
C LYS A 3 -38.00 -58.51 24.88
N LEU A 4 -38.26 -57.36 25.55
CA LEU A 4 -37.87 -56.01 25.08
C LEU A 4 -36.40 -55.78 25.41
N ILE A 5 -35.55 -55.62 24.38
CA ILE A 5 -34.16 -55.24 24.55
C ILE A 5 -34.08 -53.70 24.43
N VAL A 6 -33.76 -53.00 25.54
CA VAL A 6 -33.50 -51.57 25.58
C VAL A 6 -32.01 -51.37 25.28
N VAL A 7 -31.71 -50.79 24.11
CA VAL A 7 -30.33 -50.35 23.75
C VAL A 7 -30.14 -48.93 24.26
N PHE A 8 -29.26 -48.73 25.21
CA PHE A 8 -28.79 -47.42 25.63
C PHE A 8 -27.73 -46.91 24.62
N LEU A 9 -28.08 -45.89 23.82
CA LEU A 9 -27.09 -45.15 23.01
C LEU A 9 -26.36 -44.16 23.90
N LEU A 10 -25.08 -44.43 24.16
CA LEU A 10 -24.15 -43.48 24.83
C LEU A 10 -23.75 -42.43 23.76
N VAL A 11 -24.32 -41.24 23.81
CA VAL A 11 -23.85 -40.08 23.02
C VAL A 11 -22.63 -39.49 23.71
N ALA A 12 -21.46 -39.82 23.21
CA ALA A 12 -20.24 -39.16 23.66
C ALA A 12 -20.25 -37.70 23.10
N LEU A 13 -20.38 -36.73 23.99
CA LEU A 13 -20.15 -35.32 23.71
C LEU A 13 -18.65 -35.13 23.45
N ILE A 14 -18.27 -35.11 22.18
CA ILE A 14 -16.93 -34.68 21.78
C ILE A 14 -16.92 -33.15 21.90
N SER A 15 -16.40 -32.62 22.98
CA SER A 15 -16.06 -31.21 23.08
C SER A 15 -14.97 -30.92 22.04
N PRO A 16 -15.12 -29.91 21.20
CA PRO A 16 -14.04 -29.53 20.30
C PRO A 16 -12.83 -29.14 21.14
N ILE A 17 -11.71 -29.82 20.95
CA ILE A 17 -10.41 -29.41 21.49
C ILE A 17 -10.11 -28.09 20.77
N ALA A 18 -10.27 -26.97 21.50
CA ALA A 18 -9.81 -25.68 21.04
C ALA A 18 -8.29 -25.79 20.86
N HIS A 19 -7.82 -25.79 19.62
CA HIS A 19 -6.40 -25.66 19.35
C HIS A 19 -5.99 -24.30 19.90
N ALA A 20 -5.15 -24.29 20.93
CA ALA A 20 -4.55 -23.07 21.43
C ALA A 20 -3.74 -22.43 20.27
N GLN A 21 -4.28 -21.37 19.70
CA GLN A 21 -3.53 -20.59 18.71
C GLN A 21 -2.37 -19.91 19.45
N ASN A 22 -1.18 -19.97 18.87
CA ASN A 22 -0.05 -19.20 19.39
C ASN A 22 -0.44 -17.72 19.46
N PRO A 23 -0.12 -17.02 20.57
CA PRO A 23 -0.46 -15.61 20.70
C PRO A 23 0.24 -14.78 19.61
N VAL A 24 -0.45 -13.76 19.14
CA VAL A 24 0.08 -12.80 18.17
C VAL A 24 1.15 -11.94 18.85
N GLU A 25 2.35 -11.87 18.28
CA GLU A 25 3.40 -11.00 18.79
C GLU A 25 3.26 -9.58 18.18
N LEU A 26 2.69 -8.64 18.94
CA LEU A 26 2.57 -7.24 18.52
C LEU A 26 3.88 -6.47 18.73
N GLY A 27 4.64 -6.80 19.78
CA GLY A 27 5.79 -5.99 20.18
C GLY A 27 5.34 -4.56 20.53
N ASP A 28 6.06 -3.56 20.04
CA ASP A 28 5.73 -2.12 20.12
C ASP A 28 5.27 -1.54 18.76
N ARG A 29 4.89 -2.42 17.84
CA ARG A 29 4.46 -2.04 16.48
C ARG A 29 3.02 -1.51 16.49
N ARG A 30 2.73 -0.64 15.53
CA ARG A 30 1.38 -0.16 15.26
C ARG A 30 0.61 -1.18 14.44
N GLU A 31 -0.60 -1.51 14.84
CA GLU A 31 -1.52 -2.33 14.07
C GLU A 31 -2.63 -1.46 13.46
N ILE A 32 -2.90 -1.69 12.17
CA ILE A 32 -4.03 -1.09 11.42
C ILE A 32 -4.99 -2.21 11.00
N PHE A 33 -6.27 -1.90 10.87
CA PHE A 33 -7.32 -2.90 10.61
C PHE A 33 -7.56 -3.12 9.12
N VAL A 34 -6.53 -3.51 8.39
CA VAL A 34 -6.57 -3.78 6.95
C VAL A 34 -6.79 -5.25 6.60
N ASP A 35 -6.79 -6.11 7.61
CA ASP A 35 -6.97 -7.56 7.54
C ASP A 35 -7.56 -8.09 8.85
N HIS A 36 -7.74 -9.40 8.95
CA HIS A 36 -8.22 -10.07 10.17
C HIS A 36 -7.09 -10.57 11.07
N PHE A 37 -5.87 -10.05 10.93
CA PHE A 37 -4.70 -10.55 11.66
C PHE A 37 -4.90 -10.58 13.19
N LEU A 38 -5.34 -9.48 13.78
CA LEU A 38 -5.58 -9.34 15.21
C LEU A 38 -7.01 -9.71 15.63
N ILE A 39 -7.94 -9.80 14.68
CA ILE A 39 -9.36 -9.95 14.95
C ILE A 39 -9.70 -11.41 15.23
N ASP A 40 -10.26 -11.68 16.40
CA ASP A 40 -10.89 -12.95 16.76
C ASP A 40 -12.40 -12.88 16.48
N GLN A 41 -13.06 -11.82 16.95
CA GLN A 41 -14.50 -11.65 16.84
C GLN A 41 -14.89 -10.18 16.62
N LEU A 42 -15.87 -9.95 15.76
CA LEU A 42 -16.59 -8.68 15.60
C LEU A 42 -18.07 -8.92 15.94
N ASP A 43 -18.55 -8.22 16.96
CA ASP A 43 -19.95 -8.23 17.35
C ASP A 43 -20.54 -6.83 17.09
N GLY A 44 -21.37 -6.69 16.04
CA GLY A 44 -21.96 -5.41 15.63
C GLY A 44 -20.97 -4.38 15.07
N LEU A 45 -19.71 -4.75 14.87
CA LEU A 45 -18.70 -3.93 14.19
C LEU A 45 -18.40 -4.48 12.79
N GLU A 46 -17.87 -3.61 11.93
CA GLU A 46 -17.42 -3.97 10.58
C GLU A 46 -16.08 -3.32 10.23
N ILE A 47 -15.31 -3.94 9.35
CA ILE A 47 -14.16 -3.27 8.72
C ILE A 47 -14.69 -2.45 7.55
N VAL A 48 -14.41 -1.15 7.56
CA VAL A 48 -14.86 -0.20 6.53
C VAL A 48 -13.68 0.40 5.81
N LYS A 49 -13.72 0.41 4.49
CA LYS A 49 -12.74 1.11 3.64
C LYS A 49 -13.12 2.58 3.50
N HIS A 50 -12.13 3.47 3.62
CA HIS A 50 -12.31 4.91 3.42
C HIS A 50 -11.82 5.34 2.04
N ALA A 51 -12.61 6.18 1.38
CA ALA A 51 -12.20 6.77 0.10
C ALA A 51 -11.28 7.97 0.37
N PRO A 52 -10.13 8.07 -0.32
CA PRO A 52 -9.30 9.26 -0.26
C PRO A 52 -10.03 10.49 -0.82
N ARG A 53 -9.75 11.66 -0.24
CA ARG A 53 -10.27 12.94 -0.70
C ARG A 53 -9.42 13.47 -1.85
N ASP A 54 -10.08 13.90 -2.91
CA ASP A 54 -9.44 14.54 -4.06
C ASP A 54 -8.96 15.95 -3.69
N GLU A 55 -7.67 16.22 -3.86
CA GLU A 55 -7.01 17.50 -3.57
C GLU A 55 -6.60 18.27 -4.84
N GLY A 56 -6.89 17.71 -6.01
CA GLY A 56 -6.58 18.33 -7.30
C GLY A 56 -5.20 17.95 -7.87
N ALA A 57 -4.92 18.48 -9.07
CA ALA A 57 -3.65 18.30 -9.75
C ALA A 57 -2.52 19.01 -9.00
N VAL A 58 -1.36 18.34 -8.91
CA VAL A 58 -0.16 18.91 -8.25
C VAL A 58 0.88 19.39 -9.26
N PHE A 59 1.01 18.74 -10.40
CA PHE A 59 1.74 19.26 -11.57
C PHE A 59 1.34 18.56 -12.87
N PRO A 60 1.32 19.29 -14.02
CA PRO A 60 1.14 18.71 -15.34
C PRO A 60 2.43 18.04 -15.85
N PHE A 61 2.32 17.16 -16.82
CA PHE A 61 3.46 16.62 -17.57
C PHE A 61 3.67 17.44 -18.85
N ASP A 62 4.09 18.70 -18.70
CA ASP A 62 4.06 19.75 -19.72
C ASP A 62 5.43 20.11 -20.34
N LYS A 63 6.52 19.50 -19.87
CA LYS A 63 7.85 19.78 -20.42
C LYS A 63 8.07 19.06 -21.75
N PRO A 64 8.92 19.60 -22.66
CA PRO A 64 9.18 18.99 -23.96
C PRO A 64 9.63 17.52 -23.93
N TRP A 65 10.24 17.08 -22.83
CA TRP A 65 10.70 15.70 -22.60
C TRP A 65 9.74 14.85 -21.78
N GLU A 66 8.67 15.42 -21.27
CA GLU A 66 7.54 14.76 -20.64
C GLU A 66 6.46 14.45 -21.68
N GLY A 67 5.19 14.59 -21.35
CA GLY A 67 4.07 14.53 -22.27
C GLY A 67 3.01 13.51 -21.89
N HIS A 68 2.14 13.22 -22.83
CA HIS A 68 0.89 12.48 -22.64
C HIS A 68 1.07 11.05 -22.10
N PHE A 69 2.26 10.48 -22.25
CA PHE A 69 2.56 9.12 -21.85
C PHE A 69 3.50 9.06 -20.62
N SER A 70 3.66 10.16 -19.91
CA SER A 70 4.33 10.19 -18.62
C SER A 70 3.57 9.32 -17.61
N ALA A 71 4.29 8.46 -16.88
CA ALA A 71 3.70 7.48 -15.96
C ALA A 71 4.74 6.88 -15.01
N TYR A 72 4.33 5.84 -14.27
CA TYR A 72 5.17 5.06 -13.35
C TYR A 72 5.86 5.94 -12.30
N VAL A 73 5.04 6.77 -11.64
CA VAL A 73 5.52 7.72 -10.65
C VAL A 73 5.89 7.00 -9.36
N THR A 74 7.03 7.37 -8.80
CA THR A 74 7.46 6.98 -7.45
C THR A 74 7.60 8.23 -6.58
N ILE A 75 6.96 8.24 -5.42
CA ILE A 75 7.08 9.33 -4.44
C ILE A 75 7.90 8.83 -3.25
N LEU A 76 8.98 9.54 -2.92
CA LEU A 76 9.80 9.26 -1.73
C LEU A 76 9.75 10.46 -0.78
N LYS A 77 9.63 10.19 0.52
CA LYS A 77 9.86 11.18 1.57
C LYS A 77 11.23 10.94 2.18
N ASP A 78 12.12 11.90 2.04
CA ASP A 78 13.50 11.86 2.50
C ASP A 78 13.76 13.01 3.46
N GLY A 79 13.57 12.79 4.75
CA GLY A 79 13.55 13.85 5.74
C GLY A 79 12.46 14.86 5.44
N GLU A 80 12.84 16.12 5.22
CA GLU A 80 11.90 17.21 4.87
C GLU A 80 11.70 17.37 3.36
N LEU A 81 12.31 16.51 2.54
CA LEU A 81 12.20 16.59 1.10
C LEU A 81 11.33 15.45 0.55
N TYR A 82 10.34 15.80 -0.26
CA TYR A 82 9.59 14.87 -1.08
C TYR A 82 10.17 14.87 -2.48
N ARG A 83 10.37 13.68 -3.05
CA ARG A 83 10.95 13.44 -4.37
C ARG A 83 9.97 12.65 -5.22
N ALA A 84 9.71 13.10 -6.43
CA ALA A 84 8.96 12.38 -7.44
C ALA A 84 9.88 11.97 -8.57
N TYR A 85 9.86 10.69 -8.93
CA TYR A 85 10.53 10.15 -10.12
C TYR A 85 9.46 9.58 -11.03
N TYR A 86 9.56 9.86 -12.33
CA TYR A 86 8.55 9.41 -13.27
C TYR A 86 9.12 9.30 -14.68
N ARG A 87 8.54 8.42 -15.47
CA ARG A 87 8.86 8.34 -16.89
C ARG A 87 8.35 9.58 -17.61
N GLY A 88 9.21 10.24 -18.39
CA GLY A 88 8.83 11.20 -19.42
C GLY A 88 8.79 10.51 -20.78
N LEU A 89 7.67 10.69 -21.52
CA LEU A 89 7.47 10.13 -22.84
C LEU A 89 6.41 10.94 -23.58
N ARG A 90 6.81 11.57 -24.69
CA ARG A 90 5.93 12.44 -25.50
C ARG A 90 4.94 11.66 -26.34
N GLU A 91 5.42 10.64 -27.01
CA GLU A 91 4.66 9.89 -28.02
C GLU A 91 4.64 8.41 -27.65
N ALA A 92 3.50 7.76 -27.89
CA ALA A 92 3.38 6.34 -27.70
C ALA A 92 4.34 5.61 -28.64
N GLY A 93 5.16 4.73 -28.07
CA GLY A 93 6.14 3.96 -28.78
C GLY A 93 6.23 2.53 -28.29
N LYS A 94 7.34 1.89 -28.62
CA LYS A 94 7.69 0.59 -28.06
C LYS A 94 8.20 0.79 -26.63
N ASP A 95 7.75 -0.05 -25.71
CA ASP A 95 8.19 -0.05 -24.31
C ASP A 95 9.72 -0.16 -24.22
N GLY A 96 10.34 0.73 -23.47
CA GLY A 96 11.78 0.80 -23.30
C GLY A 96 12.53 1.33 -24.54
N ASN A 97 11.95 2.29 -25.25
CA ASN A 97 12.64 2.96 -26.36
C ASN A 97 13.60 4.05 -25.87
N GLU A 98 14.47 4.54 -26.76
CA GLU A 98 15.54 5.50 -26.45
C GLU A 98 15.02 6.92 -26.14
N ASP A 99 13.75 7.24 -26.46
CA ASP A 99 13.15 8.54 -26.20
C ASP A 99 12.60 8.66 -24.76
N GLU A 100 12.50 7.54 -24.06
CA GLU A 100 12.08 7.52 -22.67
C GLU A 100 13.17 8.06 -21.74
N VAL A 101 12.77 8.96 -20.86
CA VAL A 101 13.65 9.52 -19.82
C VAL A 101 13.03 9.32 -18.43
N THR A 102 13.84 9.37 -17.38
CA THR A 102 13.35 9.49 -16.01
C THR A 102 13.45 10.94 -15.58
N CYS A 103 12.30 11.55 -15.32
CA CYS A 103 12.15 12.91 -14.83
C CYS A 103 12.11 12.94 -13.31
N TYR A 104 12.38 14.12 -12.75
CA TYR A 104 12.40 14.38 -11.33
C TYR A 104 11.61 15.65 -10.98
N ALA A 105 10.91 15.61 -9.87
CA ALA A 105 10.35 16.79 -9.22
C ALA A 105 10.54 16.68 -7.70
N GLU A 106 10.53 17.82 -7.02
CA GLU A 106 10.70 17.87 -5.58
C GLU A 106 9.72 18.83 -4.90
N SER A 107 9.48 18.60 -3.60
CA SER A 107 8.58 19.40 -2.78
C SER A 107 9.06 19.42 -1.34
N ARG A 108 8.72 20.49 -0.58
CA ARG A 108 8.97 20.58 0.88
C ARG A 108 7.75 20.14 1.72
N ASP A 109 6.58 20.04 1.11
CA ASP A 109 5.33 19.72 1.79
C ASP A 109 4.54 18.55 1.15
N GLY A 110 5.00 18.05 0.00
CA GLY A 110 4.28 17.05 -0.80
C GLY A 110 3.08 17.62 -1.55
N ILE A 111 2.86 18.93 -1.53
CA ILE A 111 1.72 19.61 -2.15
C ILE A 111 2.19 20.52 -3.29
N HIS A 112 3.16 21.36 -3.01
CA HIS A 112 3.72 22.30 -3.97
C HIS A 112 5.04 21.73 -4.53
N TRP A 113 5.03 21.39 -5.81
CA TRP A 113 6.12 20.70 -6.48
C TRP A 113 6.87 21.62 -7.45
N THR A 114 8.17 21.44 -7.52
CA THR A 114 9.05 22.10 -8.47
C THR A 114 9.80 21.07 -9.32
N LYS A 115 10.09 21.42 -10.56
CA LYS A 115 10.90 20.65 -11.50
C LYS A 115 12.22 21.39 -11.71
N PRO A 116 13.28 21.07 -10.93
CA PRO A 116 14.54 21.81 -10.96
C PRO A 116 15.32 21.56 -12.26
N ASP A 117 16.07 22.56 -12.71
CA ASP A 117 17.04 22.38 -13.78
C ASP A 117 18.30 21.70 -13.22
N LEU A 118 18.46 20.41 -13.53
CA LEU A 118 19.57 19.60 -12.99
C LEU A 118 20.84 19.66 -13.85
N GLY A 119 20.71 19.91 -15.14
CA GLY A 119 21.86 20.05 -16.04
C GLY A 119 22.59 18.74 -16.39
N LEU A 120 22.07 17.58 -15.98
CA LEU A 120 22.77 16.29 -16.09
C LEU A 120 22.80 15.75 -17.52
N PHE A 121 21.71 15.93 -18.26
CA PHE A 121 21.54 15.37 -19.59
C PHE A 121 21.08 16.44 -20.58
N LYS A 122 21.55 16.34 -21.84
CA LYS A 122 20.99 17.12 -22.93
C LYS A 122 19.84 16.32 -23.57
N VAL A 123 18.60 16.79 -23.36
CA VAL A 123 17.38 16.17 -23.84
C VAL A 123 16.58 17.22 -24.64
N GLN A 124 16.04 16.84 -25.81
CA GLN A 124 15.29 17.75 -26.69
C GLN A 124 16.03 19.09 -26.97
N GLY A 125 17.37 19.01 -27.11
CA GLY A 125 18.20 20.15 -27.44
C GLY A 125 18.65 21.04 -26.28
N THR A 126 18.16 20.82 -25.05
CA THR A 126 18.50 21.62 -23.88
C THR A 126 19.06 20.78 -22.73
N SER A 127 19.94 21.38 -21.91
CA SER A 127 20.37 20.83 -20.60
C SER A 127 19.59 21.45 -19.44
N GLN A 128 18.79 22.47 -19.68
CA GLN A 128 17.89 23.05 -18.67
C GLN A 128 16.65 22.15 -18.54
N ASN A 129 16.80 21.08 -17.78
CA ASN A 129 15.76 20.07 -17.59
C ASN A 129 15.90 19.34 -16.24
N ASN A 130 14.83 18.67 -15.85
CA ASN A 130 14.72 17.90 -14.61
C ASN A 130 14.96 16.39 -14.82
N VAL A 131 15.74 15.99 -15.80
CA VAL A 131 16.00 14.60 -16.12
C VAL A 131 17.14 14.03 -15.28
N VAL A 132 16.88 12.98 -14.54
CA VAL A 132 17.87 12.27 -13.71
C VAL A 132 18.44 11.01 -14.37
N LEU A 133 17.79 10.52 -15.45
CA LEU A 133 18.30 9.39 -16.23
C LEU A 133 17.83 9.49 -17.67
N ALA A 134 18.76 9.43 -18.61
CA ALA A 134 18.52 9.40 -20.05
C ALA A 134 19.55 8.49 -20.72
N LYS A 135 19.25 8.05 -21.97
CA LYS A 135 20.11 7.12 -22.74
C LYS A 135 20.38 5.81 -21.96
N ALA A 136 19.40 5.39 -21.18
CA ALA A 136 19.46 4.21 -20.32
C ALA A 136 18.32 3.22 -20.65
N ALA A 137 17.85 3.25 -21.90
CA ALA A 137 16.84 2.29 -22.35
C ALA A 137 17.33 0.84 -22.16
N PRO A 138 16.45 -0.06 -21.74
CA PRO A 138 15.02 0.12 -21.45
C PRO A 138 14.71 0.47 -19.98
N VAL A 139 15.70 0.80 -19.15
CA VAL A 139 15.54 1.07 -17.72
C VAL A 139 14.63 2.27 -17.44
N THR A 140 14.74 3.31 -18.27
CA THR A 140 13.91 4.52 -18.19
C THR A 140 12.42 4.28 -18.39
N HIS A 141 12.04 3.10 -18.89
CA HIS A 141 10.62 2.73 -19.06
C HIS A 141 9.83 2.74 -17.76
N ASN A 142 10.42 2.18 -16.70
CA ASN A 142 9.73 1.96 -15.42
C ASN A 142 10.68 2.03 -14.22
N PHE A 143 11.63 2.93 -14.28
CA PHE A 143 12.61 3.17 -13.23
C PHE A 143 11.93 3.44 -11.89
N SER A 144 12.17 2.57 -10.88
CA SER A 144 11.46 2.57 -9.60
C SER A 144 12.44 2.73 -8.42
N PRO A 145 12.77 3.96 -8.01
CA PRO A 145 13.67 4.21 -6.89
C PRO A 145 13.03 3.90 -5.53
N PHE A 146 13.88 3.56 -4.55
CA PHE A 146 13.54 3.51 -3.14
C PHE A 146 14.73 3.95 -2.27
N ILE A 147 14.46 4.36 -1.04
CA ILE A 147 15.47 4.62 -0.02
C ILE A 147 15.78 3.29 0.67
N ASP A 148 17.04 2.85 0.60
CA ASP A 148 17.44 1.61 1.23
C ASP A 148 17.50 1.75 2.75
N LYS A 149 16.73 0.92 3.44
CA LYS A 149 16.68 0.83 4.90
C LYS A 149 17.46 -0.36 5.46
N ASN A 150 18.21 -1.07 4.62
CA ASN A 150 19.11 -2.11 5.08
C ASN A 150 20.18 -1.50 6.01
N PRO A 151 20.26 -1.92 7.29
CA PRO A 151 21.21 -1.35 8.24
C PRO A 151 22.69 -1.57 7.84
N ASN A 152 22.94 -2.49 6.92
CA ASN A 152 24.27 -2.80 6.40
C ASN A 152 24.50 -2.24 4.99
N ALA A 153 23.60 -1.40 4.47
CA ALA A 153 23.79 -0.80 3.15
C ALA A 153 24.97 0.19 3.14
N ASP A 154 25.71 0.21 2.03
CA ASP A 154 26.74 1.22 1.79
C ASP A 154 26.05 2.59 1.69
N PRO A 155 26.50 3.61 2.44
CA PRO A 155 25.97 4.98 2.35
C PRO A 155 26.02 5.58 0.95
N SER A 156 26.99 5.19 0.11
CA SER A 156 27.06 5.60 -1.30
C SER A 156 25.94 4.99 -2.16
N HIS A 157 25.27 3.94 -1.67
CA HIS A 157 24.14 3.26 -2.30
C HIS A 157 22.83 3.48 -1.52
N ARG A 158 22.71 4.64 -0.87
CA ARG A 158 21.54 4.99 -0.05
C ARG A 158 20.22 4.90 -0.80
N TYR A 159 20.23 5.19 -2.09
CA TYR A 159 19.10 4.97 -2.97
C TYR A 159 19.42 3.80 -3.89
N LYS A 160 18.42 2.98 -4.13
CA LYS A 160 18.47 1.89 -5.09
C LYS A 160 17.27 1.95 -6.02
N ALA A 161 17.41 1.41 -7.22
CA ALA A 161 16.32 1.35 -8.19
C ALA A 161 16.44 0.11 -9.06
N LEU A 162 15.30 -0.36 -9.53
CA LEU A 162 15.19 -1.36 -10.60
C LEU A 162 14.45 -0.74 -11.79
N GLY A 163 14.81 -1.17 -12.98
CA GLY A 163 14.11 -0.84 -14.21
C GLY A 163 14.46 -1.83 -15.31
N GLY A 164 13.61 -1.93 -16.32
CA GLY A 164 13.81 -2.83 -17.44
C GLY A 164 12.52 -3.38 -18.02
N THR A 165 12.65 -4.22 -19.03
CA THR A 165 11.54 -4.87 -19.72
C THR A 165 11.71 -6.38 -19.68
N THR A 166 10.71 -7.15 -20.12
CA THR A 166 10.79 -8.60 -20.22
C THR A 166 12.00 -9.06 -21.04
N LYS A 167 12.43 -8.30 -22.02
CA LYS A 167 13.56 -8.64 -22.89
C LYS A 167 14.91 -8.40 -22.21
N SER A 168 15.06 -7.32 -21.44
CA SER A 168 16.33 -6.96 -20.79
C SER A 168 16.53 -7.63 -19.43
N GLY A 169 15.45 -8.06 -18.78
CA GLY A 169 15.46 -8.30 -17.34
C GLY A 169 15.47 -6.98 -16.55
N LEU A 170 15.58 -7.08 -15.24
CA LEU A 170 15.71 -5.92 -14.33
C LEU A 170 17.18 -5.58 -14.13
N ILE A 171 17.52 -4.33 -14.37
CA ILE A 171 18.85 -3.74 -14.17
C ILE A 171 18.79 -2.90 -12.91
N ALA A 172 19.79 -3.09 -12.03
CA ALA A 172 19.88 -2.37 -10.77
C ALA A 172 20.73 -1.10 -10.90
N TYR A 173 20.26 -0.03 -10.29
CA TYR A 173 20.94 1.25 -10.15
C TYR A 173 21.05 1.64 -8.69
N VAL A 174 22.08 2.44 -8.39
CA VAL A 174 22.35 2.99 -7.06
C VAL A 174 22.65 4.47 -7.14
N SER A 175 22.44 5.17 -6.02
CA SER A 175 22.77 6.58 -5.89
C SER A 175 23.00 6.95 -4.41
N ALA A 176 23.92 7.86 -4.15
CA ALA A 176 24.12 8.44 -2.82
C ALA A 176 23.09 9.53 -2.50
N ASP A 177 22.64 10.28 -3.49
CA ASP A 177 21.84 11.51 -3.34
C ASP A 177 20.44 11.45 -4.00
N GLY A 178 20.15 10.39 -4.76
CA GLY A 178 18.90 10.23 -5.50
C GLY A 178 18.82 11.04 -6.80
N ILE A 179 19.91 11.71 -7.18
CA ILE A 179 19.99 12.53 -8.41
C ILE A 179 21.01 11.95 -9.39
N HIS A 180 22.19 11.57 -8.89
CA HIS A 180 23.26 10.97 -9.70
C HIS A 180 23.16 9.44 -9.57
N TRP A 181 22.80 8.79 -10.68
CA TRP A 181 22.54 7.37 -10.72
C TRP A 181 23.60 6.63 -11.53
N GLU A 182 24.06 5.51 -11.00
CA GLU A 182 24.99 4.60 -11.68
C GLU A 182 24.48 3.16 -11.65
N LYS A 183 24.90 2.36 -12.61
CA LYS A 183 24.56 0.95 -12.61
C LYS A 183 25.29 0.23 -11.47
N LEU A 184 24.56 -0.59 -10.72
CA LEU A 184 25.17 -1.51 -9.75
C LEU A 184 25.85 -2.70 -10.44
N SER A 185 25.34 -3.12 -11.61
CA SER A 185 25.87 -4.22 -12.41
C SER A 185 25.56 -3.98 -13.90
N ASP A 186 26.48 -4.42 -14.78
CA ASP A 186 26.26 -4.40 -16.24
C ASP A 186 25.27 -5.49 -16.68
N GLN A 187 25.10 -6.54 -15.89
CA GLN A 187 24.15 -7.62 -16.15
C GLN A 187 22.84 -7.38 -15.40
N PRO A 188 21.70 -7.83 -15.95
CA PRO A 188 20.45 -7.80 -15.22
C PRO A 188 20.56 -8.65 -13.95
N VAL A 189 20.01 -8.13 -12.86
CA VAL A 189 20.00 -8.83 -11.55
C VAL A 189 18.87 -9.86 -11.46
N PHE A 190 17.83 -9.72 -12.30
CA PHE A 190 16.70 -10.66 -12.32
C PHE A 190 16.04 -10.69 -13.72
N THR A 191 15.75 -11.89 -14.23
CA THR A 191 15.23 -12.08 -15.60
C THR A 191 13.93 -12.87 -15.68
N ALA A 192 13.47 -13.47 -14.57
CA ALA A 192 12.32 -14.37 -14.56
C ALA A 192 11.00 -13.63 -14.28
N GLY A 193 10.55 -12.72 -15.17
CA GLY A 193 9.31 -11.97 -15.00
C GLY A 193 8.83 -11.25 -16.25
N LYS A 194 7.69 -10.55 -16.13
CA LYS A 194 7.08 -9.71 -17.17
C LYS A 194 7.17 -8.24 -16.76
N PHE A 195 8.31 -7.62 -17.02
CA PHE A 195 8.75 -6.37 -16.41
C PHE A 195 8.28 -5.09 -17.12
N ASP A 196 7.35 -5.15 -18.05
CA ASP A 196 6.78 -4.01 -18.78
C ASP A 196 5.76 -3.18 -17.96
N SER A 197 5.88 -3.22 -16.64
CA SER A 197 5.13 -2.46 -15.65
C SER A 197 6.09 -1.95 -14.59
N GLN A 198 5.62 -1.15 -13.64
CA GLN A 198 6.47 -0.71 -12.54
C GLN A 198 6.86 -1.89 -11.65
N ASN A 199 8.17 -2.11 -11.50
CA ASN A 199 8.74 -3.18 -10.68
C ASN A 199 9.21 -2.56 -9.38
N VAL A 200 8.63 -2.99 -8.26
CA VAL A 200 8.77 -2.34 -6.97
C VAL A 200 9.68 -3.15 -6.08
N ALA A 201 10.75 -2.54 -5.58
CA ALA A 201 11.63 -3.17 -4.60
C ALA A 201 11.79 -2.30 -3.35
N PHE A 202 12.12 -2.93 -2.23
CA PHE A 202 12.45 -2.28 -0.97
C PHE A 202 13.18 -3.25 -0.03
N TRP A 203 13.83 -2.71 1.00
CA TRP A 203 14.28 -3.50 2.14
C TRP A 203 13.13 -3.73 3.10
N SER A 204 12.85 -4.99 3.41
CA SER A 204 11.88 -5.38 4.44
C SER A 204 12.57 -5.57 5.78
N GLU A 205 12.24 -4.72 6.74
CA GLU A 205 12.75 -4.85 8.12
C GLU A 205 12.18 -6.10 8.80
N SER A 206 10.91 -6.43 8.53
CA SER A 206 10.24 -7.61 9.11
C SER A 206 10.74 -8.94 8.56
N GLU A 207 11.14 -8.98 7.29
CA GLU A 207 11.67 -10.18 6.63
C GLU A 207 13.21 -10.21 6.60
N ASN A 208 13.87 -9.10 6.97
CA ASN A 208 15.32 -8.92 6.96
C ASN A 208 15.95 -9.28 5.60
N GLN A 209 15.36 -8.73 4.52
CA GLN A 209 15.80 -8.95 3.14
C GLN A 209 15.18 -7.93 2.19
N TYR A 210 15.73 -7.79 0.99
CA TYR A 210 15.09 -7.10 -0.11
C TYR A 210 13.94 -7.93 -0.64
N VAL A 211 12.86 -7.27 -0.98
CA VAL A 211 11.67 -7.85 -1.61
C VAL A 211 11.42 -7.10 -2.91
N CYS A 212 11.07 -7.81 -3.97
CA CYS A 212 10.65 -7.22 -5.23
C CYS A 212 9.32 -7.81 -5.67
N TYR A 213 8.37 -6.92 -5.95
CA TYR A 213 7.09 -7.24 -6.56
C TYR A 213 7.09 -6.75 -8.01
N PHE A 214 6.64 -7.61 -8.91
CA PHE A 214 6.63 -7.34 -10.36
C PHE A 214 5.43 -8.02 -11.01
N ARG A 215 5.13 -7.65 -12.26
CA ARG A 215 4.02 -8.23 -12.98
C ARG A 215 4.30 -9.64 -13.46
N THR A 216 3.29 -10.49 -13.33
CA THR A 216 3.19 -11.82 -13.94
C THR A 216 1.86 -11.94 -14.69
N TRP A 217 1.58 -13.14 -15.16
CA TRP A 217 0.29 -13.53 -15.71
C TRP A 217 -0.12 -14.87 -15.08
N THR A 218 -1.44 -15.07 -14.93
CA THR A 218 -1.95 -16.30 -14.32
C THR A 218 -1.73 -17.55 -15.17
N GLU A 219 -1.48 -17.37 -16.47
CA GLU A 219 -1.20 -18.43 -17.42
C GLU A 219 0.13 -18.19 -18.13
N VAL A 220 0.59 -19.19 -18.86
CA VAL A 220 1.88 -19.16 -19.58
C VAL A 220 1.86 -18.07 -20.67
N GLY A 221 2.97 -17.37 -20.82
CA GLY A 221 3.12 -16.29 -21.78
C GLY A 221 2.53 -14.97 -21.29
N PHE A 222 1.60 -14.40 -22.05
CA PHE A 222 0.84 -13.19 -21.75
C PHE A 222 -0.67 -13.49 -21.79
N SER A 223 -1.07 -14.63 -21.19
CA SER A 223 -2.44 -15.14 -21.19
C SER A 223 -3.06 -15.14 -19.79
N GLY A 224 -4.38 -15.23 -19.73
CA GLY A 224 -5.12 -15.11 -18.47
C GLY A 224 -5.17 -13.68 -17.95
N PHE A 225 -5.02 -13.52 -16.65
CA PHE A 225 -5.06 -12.22 -15.97
C PHE A 225 -3.65 -11.69 -15.67
N ARG A 226 -3.47 -10.35 -15.78
CA ARG A 226 -2.28 -9.71 -15.20
C ARG A 226 -2.30 -9.89 -13.70
N SER A 227 -1.20 -10.35 -13.13
CA SER A 227 -1.08 -10.71 -11.74
C SER A 227 0.24 -10.20 -11.16
N VAL A 228 0.57 -10.59 -9.94
CA VAL A 228 1.76 -10.15 -9.21
C VAL A 228 2.64 -11.34 -8.88
N GLY A 229 3.92 -11.21 -9.18
CA GLY A 229 4.97 -12.11 -8.72
C GLY A 229 5.84 -11.44 -7.67
N ARG A 230 6.48 -12.25 -6.85
CA ARG A 230 7.37 -11.83 -5.78
C ARG A 230 8.69 -12.58 -5.86
N THR A 231 9.79 -11.91 -5.57
CA THR A 231 11.11 -12.51 -5.37
C THR A 231 11.82 -11.77 -4.24
N THR A 232 12.83 -12.39 -3.64
CA THR A 232 13.58 -11.82 -2.51
C THR A 232 15.09 -11.93 -2.74
N SER A 233 15.87 -11.08 -2.05
CA SER A 233 17.31 -11.07 -2.12
C SER A 233 17.94 -10.65 -0.79
N LYS A 234 19.12 -11.18 -0.46
CA LYS A 234 19.87 -10.73 0.71
C LYS A 234 20.84 -9.59 0.40
N ASP A 235 21.20 -9.40 -0.87
CA ASP A 235 22.25 -8.48 -1.31
C ASP A 235 21.82 -7.52 -2.44
N PHE A 236 20.55 -7.59 -2.90
CA PHE A 236 20.02 -6.85 -4.03
C PHE A 236 20.55 -7.26 -5.41
N ILE A 237 21.41 -8.27 -5.47
CA ILE A 237 22.03 -8.78 -6.72
C ILE A 237 21.51 -10.18 -7.05
N HIS A 238 21.50 -11.07 -6.06
CA HIS A 238 21.06 -12.46 -6.23
C HIS A 238 19.63 -12.62 -5.70
N TRP A 239 18.71 -12.87 -6.62
CA TRP A 239 17.29 -13.01 -6.33
C TRP A 239 16.83 -14.45 -6.37
N THR A 240 15.91 -14.81 -5.50
CA THR A 240 15.29 -16.14 -5.47
C THR A 240 14.45 -16.41 -6.72
N GLU A 241 14.12 -17.69 -6.97
CA GLU A 241 13.08 -18.02 -7.94
C GLU A 241 11.76 -17.28 -7.60
N PRO A 242 11.03 -16.81 -8.62
CA PRO A 242 9.82 -16.03 -8.39
C PRO A 242 8.67 -16.89 -7.86
N GLU A 243 7.93 -16.34 -6.93
CA GLU A 243 6.68 -16.89 -6.44
C GLU A 243 5.49 -16.09 -6.99
N GLN A 244 4.44 -16.81 -7.41
CA GLN A 244 3.17 -16.18 -7.79
C GLN A 244 2.42 -15.78 -6.52
N MET A 245 1.99 -14.51 -6.43
CA MET A 245 1.14 -14.06 -5.33
C MET A 245 -0.27 -14.64 -5.43
N THR A 246 -0.85 -14.97 -4.29
CA THR A 246 -2.23 -15.42 -4.14
C THR A 246 -3.11 -14.32 -3.54
N PHE A 247 -4.43 -14.43 -3.75
CA PHE A 247 -5.42 -13.42 -3.32
C PHE A 247 -6.58 -14.05 -2.55
N GLY A 248 -6.35 -15.22 -1.93
CA GLY A 248 -7.40 -16.01 -1.28
C GLY A 248 -8.48 -16.44 -2.30
N ASP A 249 -9.73 -16.42 -1.86
CA ASP A 249 -10.89 -16.83 -2.69
C ASP A 249 -11.49 -15.66 -3.50
N THR A 250 -10.77 -14.54 -3.65
CA THR A 250 -11.29 -13.39 -4.41
C THR A 250 -11.21 -13.63 -5.92
N PRO A 251 -12.16 -13.07 -6.69
CA PRO A 251 -12.14 -13.14 -8.15
C PRO A 251 -10.85 -12.57 -8.74
N LEU A 252 -10.32 -13.21 -9.78
CA LEU A 252 -9.16 -12.69 -10.52
C LEU A 252 -9.53 -11.45 -11.34
N GLU A 253 -8.66 -10.45 -11.33
CA GLU A 253 -8.78 -9.23 -12.11
C GLU A 253 -7.43 -8.88 -12.75
N HIS A 254 -7.43 -8.02 -13.77
CA HIS A 254 -6.17 -7.52 -14.34
C HIS A 254 -5.53 -6.46 -13.43
N LEU A 255 -4.52 -6.84 -12.66
CA LEU A 255 -3.71 -5.95 -11.84
C LEU A 255 -2.55 -5.39 -12.68
N TYR A 256 -2.72 -4.19 -13.25
CA TYR A 256 -1.74 -3.63 -14.19
C TYR A 256 -0.47 -3.16 -13.49
N THR A 257 -0.62 -2.39 -12.42
CA THR A 257 0.45 -2.04 -11.46
C THR A 257 0.04 -2.50 -10.07
N GLN A 258 0.98 -2.79 -9.19
CA GLN A 258 0.66 -3.31 -7.84
C GLN A 258 1.08 -2.35 -6.72
N GLN A 259 2.15 -1.57 -6.89
CA GLN A 259 2.64 -0.50 -6.00
C GLN A 259 2.80 -0.92 -4.53
N THR A 260 3.14 -2.18 -4.30
CA THR A 260 3.29 -2.76 -2.95
C THR A 260 4.49 -2.18 -2.24
N SER A 261 4.27 -1.52 -1.11
CA SER A 261 5.34 -0.92 -0.31
C SER A 261 5.02 -0.94 1.19
N PRO A 262 6.04 -0.95 2.07
CA PRO A 262 5.83 -0.87 3.50
C PRO A 262 5.09 0.42 3.88
N TYR A 263 4.06 0.30 4.72
CA TYR A 263 3.39 1.47 5.26
C TYR A 263 4.30 2.17 6.28
N PHE A 264 4.57 3.44 6.10
CA PHE A 264 5.61 4.16 6.86
C PHE A 264 5.40 4.21 8.38
N ARG A 265 4.15 4.05 8.87
CA ARG A 265 3.84 3.98 10.31
C ARG A 265 3.77 2.55 10.86
N ALA A 266 3.62 1.56 9.99
CA ALA A 266 3.57 0.14 10.29
C ALA A 266 4.31 -0.66 9.21
N PRO A 267 5.65 -0.60 9.14
CA PRO A 267 6.44 -1.12 8.02
C PRO A 267 6.39 -2.65 7.86
N HIS A 268 5.87 -3.37 8.82
CA HIS A 268 5.56 -4.80 8.74
C HIS A 268 4.25 -5.11 8.00
N ILE A 269 3.49 -4.08 7.63
CA ILE A 269 2.30 -4.18 6.78
C ILE A 269 2.62 -3.48 5.46
N TYR A 270 2.55 -4.22 4.36
CA TYR A 270 2.74 -3.65 3.04
C TYR A 270 1.38 -3.33 2.46
N VAL A 271 1.22 -2.11 1.98
CA VAL A 271 0.02 -1.64 1.28
C VAL A 271 0.28 -1.64 -0.22
N ALA A 272 -0.70 -2.12 -0.98
CA ALA A 272 -0.70 -2.13 -2.42
C ALA A 272 -1.90 -1.33 -2.93
N ILE A 273 -1.62 -0.13 -3.44
CA ILE A 273 -2.62 0.73 -4.09
C ILE A 273 -2.24 0.76 -5.57
N GLY A 274 -2.78 -0.15 -6.36
CA GLY A 274 -2.36 -0.37 -7.73
C GLY A 274 -3.45 -0.07 -8.76
N GLY A 275 -3.06 -0.10 -10.03
CA GLY A 275 -3.95 0.10 -11.16
C GLY A 275 -4.68 -1.19 -11.55
N ARG A 276 -6.00 -1.19 -11.48
CA ARG A 276 -6.86 -2.23 -12.05
C ARG A 276 -7.24 -1.84 -13.48
N PHE A 277 -7.09 -2.77 -14.39
CA PHE A 277 -7.30 -2.56 -15.81
C PHE A 277 -8.48 -3.40 -16.31
N MET A 278 -9.38 -2.78 -17.04
CA MET A 278 -10.59 -3.41 -17.56
C MET A 278 -10.56 -3.43 -19.09
N PRO A 279 -9.95 -4.46 -19.71
CA PRO A 279 -9.82 -4.53 -21.16
C PRO A 279 -11.19 -4.62 -21.85
N GLY A 280 -11.32 -3.87 -22.96
CA GLY A 280 -12.55 -3.85 -23.77
C GLY A 280 -13.72 -3.10 -23.13
N ARG A 281 -13.51 -2.44 -21.97
CA ARG A 281 -14.54 -1.62 -21.32
C ARG A 281 -14.43 -0.17 -21.78
N GLN A 282 -14.84 0.08 -23.01
CA GLN A 282 -14.87 1.42 -23.60
C GLN A 282 -16.03 2.26 -23.04
N VAL A 283 -15.75 3.49 -22.63
CA VAL A 283 -16.72 4.46 -22.10
C VAL A 283 -16.97 5.60 -23.08
N LEU A 284 -15.93 6.13 -23.71
CA LEU A 284 -16.01 7.25 -24.64
C LEU A 284 -16.47 6.78 -26.02
N THR A 285 -17.31 7.60 -26.70
CA THR A 285 -17.48 7.50 -28.16
C THR A 285 -16.25 8.02 -28.88
N ASP A 286 -16.15 7.75 -30.19
CA ASP A 286 -15.05 8.27 -31.04
C ASP A 286 -15.05 9.80 -31.07
N GLU A 287 -16.24 10.43 -31.08
CA GLU A 287 -16.37 11.90 -31.07
C GLU A 287 -15.91 12.48 -29.73
N GLN A 288 -16.26 11.84 -28.60
CA GLN A 288 -15.83 12.26 -27.26
C GLN A 288 -14.32 12.11 -27.09
N ALA A 289 -13.76 10.98 -27.50
CA ALA A 289 -12.32 10.76 -27.47
C ALA A 289 -11.55 11.77 -28.32
N LYS A 290 -12.07 12.10 -29.51
CA LYS A 290 -11.52 13.13 -30.39
C LYS A 290 -11.62 14.53 -29.77
N ALA A 291 -12.73 14.86 -29.11
CA ALA A 291 -12.92 16.15 -28.45
C ALA A 291 -11.95 16.38 -27.28
N LEU A 292 -11.52 15.31 -26.62
CA LEU A 292 -10.52 15.32 -25.54
C LEU A 292 -9.08 15.13 -26.05
N ASP A 293 -8.89 15.00 -27.35
CA ASP A 293 -7.60 14.70 -27.97
C ASP A 293 -6.91 13.45 -27.40
N VAL A 294 -7.70 12.42 -27.09
CA VAL A 294 -7.20 11.12 -26.61
C VAL A 294 -6.53 10.39 -27.77
N ASN A 295 -5.33 9.85 -27.53
CA ASN A 295 -4.68 9.00 -28.54
C ASN A 295 -5.57 7.81 -28.90
N PRO A 296 -5.84 7.55 -30.21
CA PRO A 296 -6.83 6.53 -30.67
C PRO A 296 -6.60 5.10 -30.15
N LYS A 297 -5.42 4.78 -29.64
CA LYS A 297 -5.12 3.45 -29.10
C LYS A 297 -5.46 3.30 -27.61
N TYR A 298 -5.96 4.37 -26.94
CA TYR A 298 -6.02 4.41 -25.48
C TYR A 298 -7.40 4.72 -24.90
N PHE A 299 -8.50 4.55 -25.64
CA PHE A 299 -9.85 4.75 -25.13
C PHE A 299 -10.78 3.53 -25.23
N ASN A 300 -10.23 2.36 -25.65
CA ASN A 300 -11.00 1.11 -25.79
C ASN A 300 -11.19 0.35 -24.47
N ASP A 301 -10.64 0.85 -23.40
CA ASP A 301 -10.65 0.27 -22.05
C ASP A 301 -10.55 1.36 -20.99
N CYS A 302 -10.78 1.02 -19.75
CA CYS A 302 -10.66 1.95 -18.64
C CYS A 302 -9.95 1.30 -17.44
N SER A 303 -9.59 2.13 -16.47
CA SER A 303 -8.87 1.71 -15.26
C SER A 303 -9.27 2.53 -14.04
N ASP A 304 -9.11 1.92 -12.87
CA ASP A 304 -9.26 2.54 -11.55
C ASP A 304 -8.18 2.05 -10.60
N ALA A 305 -8.17 2.52 -9.36
CA ALA A 305 -7.24 2.04 -8.35
C ALA A 305 -7.90 1.05 -7.38
N PHE A 306 -7.22 -0.07 -7.11
CA PHE A 306 -7.59 -1.03 -6.08
C PHE A 306 -6.76 -0.86 -4.80
N PHE A 307 -7.17 -1.53 -3.72
CA PHE A 307 -6.46 -1.62 -2.45
C PHE A 307 -6.38 -3.07 -1.98
N MET A 308 -5.20 -3.49 -1.57
CA MET A 308 -4.94 -4.76 -0.90
C MET A 308 -3.71 -4.63 0.00
N THR A 309 -3.48 -5.60 0.88
CA THR A 309 -2.34 -5.59 1.81
C THR A 309 -1.68 -6.95 1.90
N THR A 310 -0.47 -6.98 2.46
CA THR A 310 0.21 -8.22 2.83
C THR A 310 1.14 -7.97 4.01
N ARG A 311 1.41 -9.01 4.79
CA ARG A 311 2.38 -9.01 5.89
C ARG A 311 3.69 -9.73 5.52
N GLY A 312 4.00 -9.78 4.22
CA GLY A 312 5.07 -10.59 3.66
C GLY A 312 4.58 -11.94 3.15
N GLY A 313 5.53 -12.77 2.70
CA GLY A 313 5.17 -14.03 2.04
C GLY A 313 4.50 -13.84 0.69
N SER A 314 3.78 -14.84 0.20
CA SER A 314 3.23 -14.92 -1.16
C SER A 314 1.69 -14.78 -1.21
N SER A 315 1.08 -14.12 -0.22
CA SER A 315 -0.37 -13.90 -0.17
C SER A 315 -0.74 -12.44 0.11
N TYR A 316 -1.72 -11.93 -0.61
CA TYR A 316 -2.39 -10.67 -0.30
C TYR A 316 -3.72 -10.91 0.41
N ASP A 317 -4.01 -10.03 1.36
CA ASP A 317 -5.34 -9.80 1.88
C ASP A 317 -6.07 -8.77 1.01
N ARG A 318 -7.20 -9.16 0.44
CA ARG A 318 -8.02 -8.32 -0.41
C ARG A 318 -9.46 -8.30 0.09
N LEU A 319 -9.68 -7.58 1.20
CA LEU A 319 -10.99 -7.49 1.85
C LEU A 319 -12.03 -6.75 0.99
N PHE A 320 -11.59 -5.88 0.08
CA PHE A 320 -12.48 -5.03 -0.71
C PHE A 320 -12.19 -5.19 -2.20
N MET A 321 -13.21 -5.58 -2.96
CA MET A 321 -13.16 -5.66 -4.41
C MET A 321 -13.51 -4.34 -5.08
N GLU A 322 -14.15 -3.41 -4.36
CA GLU A 322 -14.51 -2.08 -4.86
C GLU A 322 -13.28 -1.21 -5.07
N ALA A 323 -13.36 -0.33 -6.06
CA ALA A 323 -12.31 0.65 -6.31
C ALA A 323 -11.95 1.45 -5.06
N PHE A 324 -10.66 1.63 -4.80
CA PHE A 324 -10.14 2.50 -3.75
C PHE A 324 -10.20 3.97 -4.21
N ILE A 325 -9.77 4.24 -5.45
CA ILE A 325 -9.93 5.53 -6.11
C ILE A 325 -10.66 5.28 -7.43
N ARG A 326 -11.79 5.96 -7.62
CA ARG A 326 -12.58 5.92 -8.85
C ARG A 326 -12.10 6.97 -9.84
N PRO A 327 -12.39 6.84 -11.16
CA PRO A 327 -11.97 7.82 -12.16
C PRO A 327 -12.47 9.25 -11.94
N GLY A 328 -13.52 9.43 -11.15
CA GLY A 328 -14.10 10.75 -10.89
C GLY A 328 -15.20 11.16 -11.86
N ILE A 329 -15.57 12.44 -11.80
CA ILE A 329 -16.60 13.05 -12.65
C ILE A 329 -15.95 13.53 -13.94
N GLY A 330 -16.66 13.44 -15.06
CA GLY A 330 -16.15 13.76 -16.40
C GLY A 330 -15.71 12.51 -17.15
N LEU A 331 -15.20 12.70 -18.35
CA LEU A 331 -14.79 11.62 -19.25
C LEU A 331 -13.28 11.45 -19.35
N ASP A 332 -12.50 12.44 -18.94
CA ASP A 332 -11.04 12.53 -19.14
C ASP A 332 -10.31 11.32 -18.56
N ASN A 333 -10.76 10.82 -17.40
CA ASN A 333 -10.15 9.68 -16.72
C ASN A 333 -10.77 8.32 -17.05
N TRP A 334 -11.76 8.27 -17.95
CA TRP A 334 -12.39 7.02 -18.39
C TRP A 334 -11.71 6.42 -19.64
N VAL A 335 -10.39 6.55 -19.67
CA VAL A 335 -9.53 6.06 -20.74
C VAL A 335 -8.49 5.08 -20.16
N SER A 336 -7.83 4.36 -21.07
CA SER A 336 -6.80 3.38 -20.74
C SER A 336 -5.68 4.00 -19.89
N ARG A 337 -5.23 3.28 -18.87
CA ARG A 337 -4.06 3.62 -18.04
C ARG A 337 -4.14 4.95 -17.27
N SER A 338 -5.28 5.64 -17.29
CA SER A 338 -5.57 6.70 -16.32
C SER A 338 -5.84 6.11 -14.95
N ASN A 339 -5.71 6.93 -13.89
CA ASN A 339 -5.93 6.54 -12.49
C ASN A 339 -4.93 5.50 -11.94
N TYR A 340 -3.73 5.43 -12.51
CA TYR A 340 -2.68 4.58 -11.97
C TYR A 340 -1.99 5.28 -10.80
N PRO A 341 -2.05 4.69 -9.57
CA PRO A 341 -1.39 5.24 -8.40
C PRO A 341 0.13 5.26 -8.56
N ALA A 342 0.74 6.30 -8.01
CA ALA A 342 2.17 6.35 -7.77
C ALA A 342 2.58 5.34 -6.68
N LEU A 343 3.82 4.91 -6.71
CA LEU A 343 4.42 4.11 -5.66
C LEU A 343 4.59 4.96 -4.39
N ASN A 344 4.24 4.38 -3.27
CA ASN A 344 4.28 4.87 -1.89
C ASN A 344 3.14 5.81 -1.49
N VAL A 345 2.80 5.67 -0.22
CA VAL A 345 1.98 6.60 0.56
C VAL A 345 2.91 7.40 1.46
N VAL A 346 2.76 8.72 1.51
CA VAL A 346 3.64 9.59 2.29
C VAL A 346 2.85 10.49 3.23
N GLN A 347 3.41 10.79 4.39
CA GLN A 347 2.81 11.74 5.32
C GLN A 347 2.99 13.16 4.79
N THR A 348 1.89 13.91 4.63
CA THR A 348 1.87 15.31 4.15
C THR A 348 1.36 16.31 5.19
N GLY A 349 0.99 15.83 6.37
CA GLY A 349 0.57 16.69 7.48
C GLY A 349 0.63 15.95 8.82
N PRO A 350 0.40 16.64 9.95
CA PRO A 350 0.43 16.02 11.28
C PRO A 350 -0.61 14.90 11.45
N SER A 351 -1.74 14.98 10.74
CA SER A 351 -2.83 14.00 10.76
C SER A 351 -3.16 13.43 9.38
N GLU A 352 -2.38 13.79 8.35
CA GLU A 352 -2.68 13.53 6.95
C GLU A 352 -1.58 12.72 6.27
N MET A 353 -1.98 11.81 5.39
CA MET A 353 -1.13 11.14 4.42
C MET A 353 -1.71 11.31 3.01
N SER A 354 -0.85 11.21 2.00
CA SER A 354 -1.23 11.38 0.59
C SER A 354 -0.85 10.18 -0.26
N VAL A 355 -1.71 9.95 -1.25
CA VAL A 355 -1.50 9.08 -2.41
C VAL A 355 -1.56 9.95 -3.65
N TYR A 356 -0.71 9.69 -4.63
CA TYR A 356 -0.72 10.42 -5.90
C TYR A 356 -1.17 9.48 -7.01
N VAL A 357 -1.81 10.04 -8.03
CA VAL A 357 -2.41 9.27 -9.12
C VAL A 357 -2.12 9.95 -10.44
N ASN A 358 -1.66 9.19 -11.41
CA ASN A 358 -1.51 9.64 -12.79
C ASN A 358 -2.88 9.69 -13.44
N GLN A 359 -3.27 10.85 -13.96
CA GLN A 359 -4.56 11.05 -14.62
C GLN A 359 -4.42 11.63 -16.04
N ASP A 360 -5.49 11.56 -16.80
CA ASP A 360 -5.58 11.99 -18.19
C ASP A 360 -4.47 11.39 -19.08
N TYR A 361 -4.17 10.10 -18.89
CA TYR A 361 -3.15 9.42 -19.67
C TYR A 361 -3.51 9.42 -21.16
N ALA A 362 -2.51 9.58 -22.03
CA ALA A 362 -2.64 9.68 -23.48
C ALA A 362 -3.42 10.91 -23.97
N GLN A 363 -3.46 11.99 -23.17
CA GLN A 363 -4.15 13.25 -23.44
C GLN A 363 -3.22 14.43 -23.16
N PRO A 364 -3.43 15.61 -23.80
CA PRO A 364 -2.63 16.81 -23.56
C PRO A 364 -2.67 17.31 -22.11
N THR A 365 -3.72 16.95 -21.38
CA THR A 365 -3.97 17.33 -19.97
C THR A 365 -3.35 16.38 -18.96
N ALA A 366 -2.54 15.42 -19.39
CA ALA A 366 -1.88 14.44 -18.51
C ALA A 366 -1.16 15.11 -17.34
N HIS A 367 -1.47 14.65 -16.12
CA HIS A 367 -0.98 15.27 -14.89
C HIS A 367 -0.85 14.27 -13.74
N LEU A 368 -0.14 14.67 -12.70
CA LEU A 368 -0.16 14.02 -11.40
C LEU A 368 -1.15 14.71 -10.47
N ARG A 369 -2.03 13.93 -9.83
CA ARG A 369 -3.07 14.39 -8.91
C ARG A 369 -2.85 13.85 -7.52
N ARG A 370 -3.13 14.65 -6.48
CA ARG A 370 -3.00 14.25 -5.08
C ARG A 370 -4.36 13.87 -4.50
N TYR A 371 -4.35 12.81 -3.72
CA TYR A 371 -5.45 12.40 -2.86
C TYR A 371 -4.96 12.33 -1.43
N SER A 372 -5.76 12.81 -0.48
CA SER A 372 -5.41 12.81 0.93
C SER A 372 -6.34 11.94 1.76
N MET A 373 -5.82 11.47 2.89
CA MET A 373 -6.59 10.75 3.90
C MET A 373 -5.96 10.92 5.28
N ARG A 374 -6.71 10.58 6.31
CA ARG A 374 -6.21 10.48 7.69
C ARG A 374 -5.03 9.52 7.78
N LEU A 375 -4.06 9.76 8.65
CA LEU A 375 -3.04 8.77 9.01
C LEU A 375 -3.71 7.47 9.47
N ASP A 376 -3.22 6.31 8.99
CA ASP A 376 -3.78 4.97 9.18
C ASP A 376 -5.17 4.74 8.56
N GLY A 377 -5.72 5.72 7.86
CA GLY A 377 -7.11 5.79 7.43
C GLY A 377 -7.46 5.03 6.15
N PHE A 378 -6.73 3.98 5.77
CA PHE A 378 -7.16 3.10 4.66
C PHE A 378 -8.47 2.41 4.98
N THR A 379 -8.57 1.95 6.24
CA THR A 379 -9.73 1.25 6.81
C THR A 379 -9.89 1.64 8.27
N SER A 380 -11.04 1.30 8.85
CA SER A 380 -11.27 1.34 10.29
C SER A 380 -12.14 0.16 10.74
N LEU A 381 -12.07 -0.18 12.02
CA LEU A 381 -13.18 -0.85 12.68
C LEU A 381 -14.25 0.22 12.95
N ARG A 382 -15.47 0.00 12.48
CA ARG A 382 -16.59 0.92 12.65
C ARG A 382 -17.66 0.34 13.55
N GLY A 383 -17.98 1.07 14.62
CA GLY A 383 -19.17 0.87 15.43
C GLY A 383 -20.29 1.78 14.97
N ARG A 384 -21.46 1.21 14.65
CA ARG A 384 -22.65 1.97 14.31
C ARG A 384 -23.31 2.53 15.57
N TYR A 385 -24.42 3.29 15.42
CA TYR A 385 -25.16 3.90 16.53
C TYR A 385 -25.62 2.91 17.60
N GLN A 386 -25.96 1.69 17.23
CA GLN A 386 -26.36 0.61 18.16
C GLN A 386 -25.19 0.13 19.02
N GLY A 387 -23.97 0.41 18.60
CA GLY A 387 -22.76 -0.06 19.26
C GLY A 387 -22.42 -1.49 18.92
N GLY A 388 -21.27 -1.92 19.41
CA GLY A 388 -20.73 -3.25 19.20
C GLY A 388 -19.41 -3.44 19.95
N ALA A 389 -18.77 -4.59 19.72
CA ALA A 389 -17.48 -4.90 20.32
C ALA A 389 -16.54 -5.60 19.34
N PHE A 390 -15.26 -5.29 19.44
CA PHE A 390 -14.15 -6.04 18.86
C PHE A 390 -13.50 -6.87 19.96
N ILE A 391 -13.21 -8.13 19.67
CA ILE A 391 -12.41 -9.00 20.56
C ILE A 391 -11.18 -9.43 19.77
N SER A 392 -9.99 -9.20 20.34
CA SER A 392 -8.74 -9.61 19.73
C SER A 392 -8.46 -11.10 19.92
N LYS A 393 -7.67 -11.69 19.03
CA LYS A 393 -6.93 -12.91 19.33
C LYS A 393 -6.05 -12.69 20.54
N PRO A 394 -5.59 -13.77 21.23
CA PRO A 394 -4.55 -13.65 22.24
C PRO A 394 -3.29 -13.03 21.65
N PHE A 395 -2.68 -12.08 22.37
CA PHE A 395 -1.46 -11.41 21.90
C PHE A 395 -0.51 -11.07 23.05
N THR A 396 0.76 -10.84 22.70
CA THR A 396 1.77 -10.25 23.57
C THR A 396 2.20 -8.91 23.03
N PHE A 397 2.62 -7.99 23.90
CA PHE A 397 3.09 -6.67 23.52
C PHE A 397 4.31 -6.24 24.33
N LYS A 398 4.99 -5.17 23.87
CA LYS A 398 6.05 -4.46 24.60
C LYS A 398 5.65 -3.00 24.75
N GLY A 399 5.92 -2.44 25.94
CA GLY A 399 5.62 -1.04 26.24
C GLY A 399 4.82 -0.89 27.52
N ASN A 400 4.57 0.36 27.90
CA ASN A 400 3.87 0.71 29.14
C ASN A 400 2.61 1.54 28.92
N LYS A 401 2.25 1.87 27.67
CA LYS A 401 1.07 2.65 27.30
C LYS A 401 0.39 2.05 26.09
N LEU A 402 -0.96 2.06 26.08
CA LEU A 402 -1.75 1.82 24.87
C LEU A 402 -2.13 3.15 24.23
N GLU A 403 -1.84 3.29 22.95
CA GLU A 403 -2.18 4.44 22.10
C GLU A 403 -3.14 4.01 21.00
N ILE A 404 -4.18 4.81 20.73
CA ILE A 404 -5.11 4.57 19.62
C ILE A 404 -5.24 5.79 18.70
N ASN A 405 -5.59 5.51 17.45
CA ASN A 405 -6.02 6.46 16.43
C ASN A 405 -7.51 6.22 16.17
N TYR A 406 -8.36 7.22 16.48
CA TYR A 406 -9.80 7.04 16.49
C TYR A 406 -10.56 8.32 16.15
N SER A 407 -11.83 8.17 15.84
CA SER A 407 -12.81 9.27 15.82
C SER A 407 -14.16 8.79 16.32
N THR A 408 -14.89 9.64 17.02
CA THR A 408 -16.29 9.43 17.42
C THR A 408 -17.16 10.57 16.91
N SER A 409 -18.47 10.36 16.86
CA SER A 409 -19.42 11.46 16.82
C SER A 409 -19.60 12.09 18.22
N ALA A 410 -20.42 13.13 18.33
CA ALA A 410 -20.72 13.75 19.63
C ALA A 410 -21.49 12.83 20.60
N VAL A 411 -22.19 11.81 20.09
CA VAL A 411 -22.90 10.80 20.88
C VAL A 411 -22.13 9.48 20.93
N GLY A 412 -21.07 9.40 20.14
CA GLY A 412 -20.23 8.21 20.05
C GLY A 412 -19.28 8.09 21.22
N GLU A 413 -18.87 6.86 21.48
CA GLU A 413 -17.91 6.54 22.53
C GLU A 413 -17.12 5.28 22.25
N ILE A 414 -15.94 5.19 22.86
CA ILE A 414 -15.10 3.98 22.89
C ILE A 414 -14.77 3.69 24.35
N LYS A 415 -14.79 2.40 24.73
CA LYS A 415 -14.25 1.88 26.00
C LYS A 415 -13.38 0.67 25.71
N ILE A 416 -12.30 0.50 26.46
CA ILE A 416 -11.33 -0.59 26.26
C ILE A 416 -11.18 -1.40 27.53
N GLU A 417 -11.27 -2.70 27.38
CA GLU A 417 -11.06 -3.70 28.42
C GLU A 417 -9.87 -4.59 28.02
N LEU A 418 -8.96 -4.85 28.97
CA LEU A 418 -7.92 -5.86 28.81
C LEU A 418 -8.34 -7.12 29.58
N GLN A 419 -8.19 -8.26 28.93
CA GLN A 419 -8.63 -9.56 29.41
C GLN A 419 -7.44 -10.52 29.47
N ASP A 420 -7.53 -11.52 30.34
CA ASP A 420 -6.61 -12.66 30.34
C ASP A 420 -6.85 -13.57 29.09
N GLU A 421 -6.12 -14.66 29.02
CA GLU A 421 -6.24 -15.63 27.90
C GLU A 421 -7.63 -16.29 27.83
N GLN A 422 -8.31 -16.41 28.97
CA GLN A 422 -9.64 -17.00 29.13
C GLN A 422 -10.76 -16.03 28.72
N GLY A 423 -10.44 -14.74 28.57
CA GLY A 423 -11.39 -13.68 28.25
C GLY A 423 -11.99 -13.01 29.48
N ASP A 424 -11.47 -13.31 30.70
CA ASP A 424 -11.90 -12.66 31.92
C ASP A 424 -11.22 -11.28 32.08
N PRO A 425 -11.97 -10.23 32.49
CA PRO A 425 -11.40 -8.90 32.69
C PRO A 425 -10.26 -8.88 33.71
N ILE A 426 -9.13 -8.29 33.37
CA ILE A 426 -8.00 -8.13 34.31
C ILE A 426 -8.34 -7.01 35.29
N PRO A 427 -8.20 -7.24 36.62
CA PRO A 427 -8.48 -6.21 37.64
C PRO A 427 -7.73 -4.90 37.38
N GLY A 428 -8.45 -3.79 37.41
CA GLY A 428 -7.92 -2.46 37.09
C GLY A 428 -7.93 -2.09 35.59
N PHE A 429 -8.32 -3.03 34.72
CA PHE A 429 -8.41 -2.83 33.26
C PHE A 429 -9.76 -3.29 32.70
N ALA A 430 -10.77 -3.45 33.56
CA ALA A 430 -12.12 -3.81 33.12
C ALA A 430 -12.79 -2.65 32.36
N ARG A 431 -13.88 -2.96 31.68
CA ARG A 431 -14.68 -1.98 30.91
C ARG A 431 -15.11 -0.77 31.77
N ASP A 432 -15.49 -1.00 33.01
CA ASP A 432 -15.96 0.07 33.91
C ASP A 432 -14.82 0.90 34.50
N ASP A 433 -13.59 0.37 34.50
CA ASP A 433 -12.37 1.10 34.84
C ASP A 433 -11.93 2.02 33.70
N SER A 434 -12.30 1.70 32.43
CA SER A 434 -11.91 2.46 31.25
C SER A 434 -12.56 3.83 31.24
N GLN A 435 -11.76 4.88 31.02
CA GLN A 435 -12.27 6.19 30.69
C GLN A 435 -13.16 6.11 29.42
N VAL A 436 -14.29 6.84 29.41
CA VAL A 436 -15.07 7.02 28.20
C VAL A 436 -14.27 7.89 27.23
N ILE A 437 -13.96 7.34 26.05
CA ILE A 437 -13.15 8.01 25.04
C ILE A 437 -14.09 8.64 24.01
N ILE A 438 -14.06 9.96 23.92
CA ILE A 438 -14.82 10.77 22.95
C ILE A 438 -13.84 11.71 22.25
N GLY A 439 -14.05 11.96 20.97
CA GLY A 439 -13.24 12.91 20.21
C GLY A 439 -12.65 12.34 18.91
N ASN A 440 -11.57 12.96 18.45
CA ASN A 440 -10.95 12.65 17.17
C ASN A 440 -9.45 12.93 17.27
N GLU A 441 -8.65 11.89 17.57
CA GLU A 441 -7.21 12.01 17.81
C GLU A 441 -6.43 10.94 17.05
N ILE A 442 -5.19 11.28 16.65
CA ILE A 442 -4.26 10.36 15.96
C ILE A 442 -3.49 9.50 16.96
N SER A 443 -3.32 9.98 18.19
CA SER A 443 -2.42 9.38 19.20
C SER A 443 -2.96 9.62 20.61
N ARG A 444 -4.11 9.02 20.93
CA ARG A 444 -4.69 9.06 22.28
C ARG A 444 -4.12 7.96 23.14
N VAL A 445 -3.49 8.31 24.25
CA VAL A 445 -3.12 7.35 25.31
C VAL A 445 -4.36 7.01 26.15
N ILE A 446 -4.56 5.72 26.39
CA ILE A 446 -5.72 5.19 27.09
C ILE A 446 -5.45 5.13 28.59
N GLU A 447 -6.51 5.40 29.38
CA GLU A 447 -6.45 5.41 30.85
C GLU A 447 -7.58 4.56 31.43
N TRP A 448 -7.25 3.89 32.54
CA TRP A 448 -8.18 3.15 33.39
C TRP A 448 -8.08 3.74 34.81
N ASN A 449 -9.19 4.31 35.30
CA ASN A 449 -9.25 5.00 36.60
C ASN A 449 -8.13 6.05 36.80
N GLY A 450 -7.79 6.78 35.69
CA GLY A 450 -6.73 7.79 35.70
C GLY A 450 -5.30 7.25 35.61
N ASN A 451 -5.13 5.93 35.49
CA ASN A 451 -3.83 5.28 35.25
C ASN A 451 -3.68 4.83 33.79
N ASN A 452 -2.57 5.15 33.17
CA ASN A 452 -2.25 4.75 31.78
C ASN A 452 -1.13 3.70 31.69
N ASP A 453 -0.63 3.20 32.82
CA ASP A 453 0.47 2.24 32.87
C ASP A 453 -0.04 0.81 32.71
N VAL A 454 0.32 0.18 31.59
CA VAL A 454 0.06 -1.24 31.29
C VAL A 454 1.32 -2.10 31.38
N SER A 455 2.41 -1.60 31.97
CA SER A 455 3.71 -2.29 32.04
C SER A 455 3.63 -3.64 32.75
N SER A 456 2.73 -3.80 33.74
CA SER A 456 2.51 -5.05 34.46
C SER A 456 2.01 -6.20 33.58
N LEU A 457 1.48 -5.87 32.37
CA LEU A 457 0.96 -6.82 31.38
C LEU A 457 1.93 -7.04 30.21
N SER A 458 2.99 -6.25 30.11
CA SER A 458 3.99 -6.35 29.04
C SER A 458 4.65 -7.74 29.04
N GLY A 459 4.67 -8.40 27.87
CA GLY A 459 5.19 -9.76 27.69
C GLY A 459 4.24 -10.88 28.14
N LYS A 460 3.12 -10.56 28.77
CA LYS A 460 2.08 -11.54 29.10
C LYS A 460 1.13 -11.73 27.93
N THR A 461 0.59 -12.92 27.78
CA THR A 461 -0.50 -13.18 26.83
C THR A 461 -1.79 -12.61 27.40
N ILE A 462 -2.39 -11.69 26.63
CA ILE A 462 -3.68 -11.06 26.97
C ILE A 462 -4.59 -11.01 25.76
N ARG A 463 -5.84 -10.65 25.99
CA ARG A 463 -6.81 -10.25 24.96
C ARG A 463 -7.24 -8.81 25.21
N MET A 464 -7.82 -8.19 24.19
CA MET A 464 -8.41 -6.86 24.29
C MET A 464 -9.84 -6.92 23.79
N ARG A 465 -10.76 -6.28 24.54
CA ARG A 465 -12.12 -6.04 24.08
C ARG A 465 -12.37 -4.55 24.00
N ILE A 466 -12.74 -4.08 22.82
CA ILE A 466 -13.03 -2.66 22.54
C ILE A 466 -14.50 -2.51 22.24
N TYR A 467 -15.20 -1.77 23.07
CA TYR A 467 -16.60 -1.41 22.89
C TYR A 467 -16.68 -0.09 22.16
N MET A 468 -17.48 -0.03 21.09
CA MET A 468 -17.58 1.14 20.22
C MET A 468 -19.03 1.46 19.90
N LYS A 469 -19.39 2.74 19.92
CA LYS A 469 -20.69 3.24 19.49
C LYS A 469 -20.44 4.50 18.66
N ASP A 470 -20.99 4.56 17.44
CA ASP A 470 -20.87 5.67 16.50
C ASP A 470 -19.43 6.23 16.43
N ALA A 471 -18.49 5.32 16.15
CA ALA A 471 -17.05 5.55 16.22
C ALA A 471 -16.29 4.73 15.18
N ASP A 472 -15.12 5.22 14.80
CA ASP A 472 -14.12 4.57 13.97
C ASP A 472 -12.80 4.39 14.76
N LEU A 473 -12.22 3.21 14.74
CA LEU A 473 -10.88 2.90 15.24
C LEU A 473 -9.97 2.54 14.07
N TYR A 474 -8.95 3.38 13.83
CA TYR A 474 -8.05 3.23 12.68
C TYR A 474 -6.81 2.42 12.99
N SER A 475 -6.22 2.60 14.17
CA SER A 475 -5.03 1.85 14.59
C SER A 475 -4.89 1.83 16.10
N LEU A 476 -4.08 0.89 16.57
CA LEU A 476 -3.62 0.81 17.95
C LEU A 476 -2.11 0.53 18.01
N ARG A 477 -1.49 0.87 19.15
CA ARG A 477 -0.06 0.62 19.39
C ARG A 477 0.22 0.57 20.89
N PHE A 478 0.98 -0.43 21.34
CA PHE A 478 1.64 -0.36 22.64
C PHE A 478 3.01 0.30 22.47
N ARG A 479 3.37 1.18 23.41
CA ARG A 479 4.66 1.89 23.35
C ARG A 479 5.14 2.32 24.74
N ASN A 480 6.37 2.76 24.85
CA ASN A 480 6.93 3.40 26.04
C ASN A 480 6.57 4.90 26.10
#